data_58d0aae8e0b5e516ac7e499f1bf29515
#
_entry.id   58d0aae8e0b5e516ac7e499f1bf29515
#
_cell.length_a   1.000
_cell.length_b   1.000
_cell.length_c   1.000
_cell.angle_alpha   90.00
_cell.angle_beta   90.00
_cell.angle_gamma   90.00
#
_symmetry.space_group_name_H-M   'P 1'
#
loop_
_entity.id
_entity.type
_entity.pdbx_description
1 polymer ?
#
loop_
_entity_poly.entity_id
_entity_poly.type
_entity_poly.pdbx_seq_one_letter_code
_entity_poly.pdbx_strand_id
1 'polypeptide(L)'
;VTNQTDCVANGSAQVTDILIDVVSNGGVAGFTFAWYDDAGVPIAGSGNTSIVGIPLAAGNYRVVATNTVSQCSSLVSLFTVDDTSVKPAITLNASTDNSNCSGAASNGSITINVDGVAPGAGHSIQWYTGIGTGSILAGETASTISNLAAGDYTVEVIDIASPGNTCSSVATFTVVDDLPVYTITAAAVTVTNQTDCVANGSAEVTDILIDG
;
A
#
# COMPACT_ATOMS: atom_id res chain seq x y z
N VAL A 1 27.89 8.17 -3.63
CA VAL A 1 26.45 8.14 -3.92
C VAL A 1 25.75 7.39 -2.80
N THR A 2 24.61 7.91 -2.35
CA THR A 2 23.68 7.23 -1.45
C THR A 2 22.39 6.94 -2.21
N ASN A 3 21.93 5.70 -2.17
CA ASN A 3 20.73 5.27 -2.88
C ASN A 3 19.45 5.85 -2.25
N GLN A 4 18.38 5.88 -3.03
CA GLN A 4 17.04 6.16 -2.53
C GLN A 4 16.56 4.97 -1.71
N THR A 5 16.14 5.21 -0.46
CA THR A 5 15.64 4.19 0.48
C THR A 5 14.15 4.35 0.78
N ASP A 6 13.58 5.51 0.47
CA ASP A 6 12.18 5.84 0.68
C ASP A 6 11.44 5.92 -0.67
N CYS A 7 10.12 5.87 -0.67
CA CYS A 7 9.33 6.04 -1.90
C CYS A 7 9.23 7.50 -2.36
N VAL A 8 9.91 8.40 -1.68
CA VAL A 8 10.20 9.77 -2.10
C VAL A 8 11.70 9.95 -2.29
N ALA A 9 12.08 10.94 -3.09
CA ALA A 9 13.49 11.23 -3.33
C ALA A 9 14.24 11.53 -2.02
N ASN A 10 15.23 10.72 -1.66
CA ASN A 10 16.11 10.90 -0.51
C ASN A 10 17.56 10.45 -0.79
N GLY A 11 17.85 10.07 -2.02
CA GLY A 11 19.21 9.77 -2.47
C GLY A 11 20.10 11.00 -2.47
N SER A 12 21.41 10.79 -2.50
CA SER A 12 22.39 11.89 -2.57
C SER A 12 23.65 11.50 -3.32
N ALA A 13 24.41 12.51 -3.75
CA ALA A 13 25.70 12.31 -4.37
C ALA A 13 26.71 13.33 -3.87
N GLN A 14 27.97 12.91 -3.77
CA GLN A 14 29.09 13.74 -3.40
C GLN A 14 30.30 13.40 -4.28
N VAL A 15 30.97 14.41 -4.81
CA VAL A 15 32.31 14.30 -5.36
C VAL A 15 33.32 14.49 -4.22
N THR A 16 34.19 13.53 -4.03
CA THR A 16 35.16 13.52 -2.91
C THR A 16 36.58 13.89 -3.36
N ASP A 17 36.89 13.68 -4.66
CA ASP A 17 38.19 13.98 -5.22
C ASP A 17 38.09 14.31 -6.71
N ILE A 18 39.06 15.04 -7.21
CA ILE A 18 39.28 15.36 -8.63
C ILE A 18 40.61 14.78 -9.05
N LEU A 19 40.66 14.11 -10.19
CA LEU A 19 41.89 13.60 -10.77
C LEU A 19 42.40 14.63 -11.81
N ILE A 20 43.66 15.02 -11.68
CA ILE A 20 44.39 15.84 -12.67
C ILE A 20 45.47 14.94 -13.27
N ASP A 21 45.41 14.67 -14.55
CA ASP A 21 46.32 13.77 -15.27
C ASP A 21 46.42 12.38 -14.56
N VAL A 22 45.25 11.84 -14.17
CA VAL A 22 45.07 10.56 -13.42
C VAL A 22 45.69 10.55 -12.01
N VAL A 23 46.11 11.69 -11.49
CA VAL A 23 46.64 11.83 -10.14
C VAL A 23 45.61 12.53 -9.25
N SER A 24 45.39 12.03 -8.03
CA SER A 24 44.49 12.68 -7.07
C SER A 24 44.92 14.10 -6.76
N ASN A 25 43.98 15.06 -6.80
CA ASN A 25 44.20 16.45 -6.38
C ASN A 25 44.20 16.61 -4.85
N GLY A 26 43.92 15.50 -4.10
CA GLY A 26 43.81 15.54 -2.65
C GLY A 26 42.47 16.10 -2.16
N GLY A 27 41.47 16.10 -3.02
CA GLY A 27 40.09 16.55 -2.72
C GLY A 27 39.47 17.42 -3.80
N VAL A 28 38.51 18.24 -3.40
CA VAL A 28 37.66 19.03 -4.31
C VAL A 28 37.89 20.56 -4.23
N ALA A 29 38.88 20.98 -3.44
CA ALA A 29 39.18 22.39 -3.26
C ALA A 29 39.59 23.06 -4.59
N GLY A 30 39.12 24.27 -4.84
CA GLY A 30 39.40 25.03 -6.08
C GLY A 30 38.49 24.65 -7.25
N PHE A 31 37.42 23.89 -7.02
CA PHE A 31 36.43 23.51 -8.04
C PHE A 31 35.03 23.92 -7.64
N THR A 32 34.21 24.26 -8.64
CA THR A 32 32.76 24.35 -8.56
C THR A 32 32.14 23.19 -9.34
N PHE A 33 30.91 22.82 -9.03
CA PHE A 33 30.21 21.66 -9.58
C PHE A 33 28.89 22.06 -10.21
N ALA A 34 28.57 21.43 -11.34
CA ALA A 34 27.29 21.53 -11.99
C ALA A 34 26.68 20.13 -12.10
N TRP A 35 25.46 19.98 -11.62
CA TRP A 35 24.74 18.72 -11.56
C TRP A 35 23.62 18.70 -12.59
N TYR A 36 23.44 17.58 -13.27
CA TYR A 36 22.49 17.40 -14.36
C TYR A 36 21.77 16.06 -14.23
N ASP A 37 20.56 15.98 -14.76
CA ASP A 37 19.85 14.73 -14.99
C ASP A 37 20.45 13.92 -16.16
N ASP A 38 19.87 12.78 -16.45
CA ASP A 38 20.32 11.89 -17.55
C ASP A 38 20.19 12.55 -18.93
N ALA A 39 19.23 13.44 -19.12
CA ALA A 39 19.06 14.18 -20.37
C ALA A 39 20.05 15.37 -20.51
N GLY A 40 20.82 15.67 -19.46
CA GLY A 40 21.73 16.80 -19.43
C GLY A 40 21.07 18.13 -19.07
N VAL A 41 19.87 18.09 -18.47
CA VAL A 41 19.19 19.28 -17.96
C VAL A 41 19.74 19.61 -16.57
N PRO A 42 20.11 20.88 -16.27
CA PRO A 42 20.58 21.27 -14.96
C PRO A 42 19.54 20.97 -13.87
N ILE A 43 19.98 20.36 -12.76
CA ILE A 43 19.11 20.06 -11.62
C ILE A 43 18.90 21.36 -10.82
N ALA A 44 17.66 21.86 -10.82
CA ALA A 44 17.32 23.08 -10.09
C ALA A 44 17.53 22.90 -8.57
N GLY A 45 18.21 23.87 -7.95
CA GLY A 45 18.48 23.84 -6.50
C GLY A 45 19.65 22.93 -6.08
N SER A 46 20.34 22.25 -7.01
CA SER A 46 21.48 21.38 -6.70
C SER A 46 22.69 22.12 -6.10
N GLY A 47 22.76 23.44 -6.30
CA GLY A 47 23.93 24.23 -5.89
C GLY A 47 25.13 24.00 -6.79
N ASN A 48 26.27 24.57 -6.38
CA ASN A 48 27.54 24.45 -7.10
C ASN A 48 28.68 23.86 -6.25
N THR A 49 28.31 23.13 -5.19
CA THR A 49 29.23 22.49 -4.26
C THR A 49 29.47 21.01 -4.67
N SER A 50 30.47 20.38 -4.05
CA SER A 50 30.79 18.97 -4.27
C SER A 50 29.70 18.01 -3.81
N ILE A 51 28.74 18.48 -3.02
CA ILE A 51 27.56 17.73 -2.60
C ILE A 51 26.35 18.32 -3.33
N VAL A 52 25.52 17.45 -3.91
CA VAL A 52 24.24 17.90 -4.47
C VAL A 52 23.34 18.43 -3.34
N GLY A 53 22.81 19.65 -3.52
CA GLY A 53 22.11 20.39 -2.45
C GLY A 53 20.66 19.99 -2.23
N ILE A 54 20.13 19.01 -2.97
CA ILE A 54 18.76 18.52 -2.89
C ILE A 54 18.74 16.99 -2.86
N PRO A 55 17.68 16.38 -2.29
CA PRO A 55 17.47 14.94 -2.41
C PRO A 55 17.31 14.51 -3.88
N LEU A 56 17.96 13.41 -4.26
CA LEU A 56 17.85 12.82 -5.58
C LEU A 56 16.86 11.65 -5.58
N ALA A 57 16.01 11.59 -6.59
CA ALA A 57 15.26 10.39 -6.90
C ALA A 57 16.19 9.31 -7.49
N ALA A 58 15.72 8.05 -7.52
CA ALA A 58 16.40 7.02 -8.28
C ALA A 58 16.49 7.41 -9.76
N GLY A 59 17.66 7.20 -10.35
CA GLY A 59 17.92 7.59 -11.74
C GLY A 59 19.39 7.76 -12.05
N ASN A 60 19.67 8.09 -13.30
CA ASN A 60 21.01 8.39 -13.78
C ASN A 60 21.24 9.89 -13.77
N TYR A 61 22.43 10.28 -13.42
CA TYR A 61 22.82 11.67 -13.23
C TYR A 61 24.21 11.95 -13.77
N ARG A 62 24.53 13.22 -13.93
CA ARG A 62 25.81 13.70 -14.45
C ARG A 62 26.33 14.81 -13.57
N VAL A 63 27.65 14.89 -13.44
CA VAL A 63 28.33 15.98 -12.78
C VAL A 63 29.52 16.45 -13.60
N VAL A 64 29.74 17.77 -13.60
CA VAL A 64 30.90 18.43 -14.22
C VAL A 64 31.56 19.27 -13.14
N ALA A 65 32.86 19.16 -13.00
CA ALA A 65 33.67 20.03 -12.14
C ALA A 65 34.36 21.11 -12.98
N THR A 66 34.38 22.37 -12.49
CA THR A 66 35.09 23.47 -13.14
C THR A 66 36.09 24.09 -12.18
N ASN A 67 37.34 24.16 -12.59
CA ASN A 67 38.39 24.81 -11.78
C ASN A 67 38.12 26.30 -11.68
N THR A 68 38.14 26.86 -10.48
CA THR A 68 37.75 28.25 -10.22
C THR A 68 38.77 29.29 -10.72
N VAL A 69 40.04 28.88 -10.95
CA VAL A 69 41.12 29.77 -11.43
C VAL A 69 41.26 29.70 -12.94
N SER A 70 41.44 28.47 -13.48
CA SER A 70 41.67 28.29 -14.91
C SER A 70 40.37 28.28 -15.73
N GLN A 71 39.20 28.15 -15.10
CA GLN A 71 37.89 28.01 -15.74
C GLN A 71 37.78 26.79 -16.67
N CYS A 72 38.74 25.86 -16.57
CA CYS A 72 38.67 24.57 -17.29
C CYS A 72 37.70 23.61 -16.62
N SER A 73 36.85 22.96 -17.42
CA SER A 73 35.90 21.98 -16.93
C SER A 73 36.37 20.55 -17.17
N SER A 74 35.99 19.64 -16.28
CA SER A 74 36.18 18.21 -16.45
C SER A 74 35.34 17.63 -17.59
N LEU A 75 35.63 16.41 -18.01
CA LEU A 75 34.66 15.60 -18.72
C LEU A 75 33.45 15.33 -17.80
N VAL A 76 32.33 15.01 -18.42
CA VAL A 76 31.11 14.59 -17.68
C VAL A 76 31.38 13.27 -16.94
N SER A 77 31.12 13.25 -15.64
CA SER A 77 31.12 12.03 -14.85
C SER A 77 29.66 11.57 -14.64
N LEU A 78 29.40 10.28 -14.92
CA LEU A 78 28.10 9.65 -14.78
C LEU A 78 28.02 8.91 -13.45
N PHE A 79 26.83 8.93 -12.82
CA PHE A 79 26.54 8.13 -11.64
C PHE A 79 25.07 7.76 -11.60
N THR A 80 24.74 6.72 -10.84
CA THR A 80 23.37 6.25 -10.66
C THR A 80 22.99 6.30 -9.18
N VAL A 81 21.79 6.74 -8.90
CA VAL A 81 21.10 6.57 -7.62
C VAL A 81 20.10 5.42 -7.83
N ASP A 82 20.26 4.32 -7.12
CA ASP A 82 19.33 3.18 -7.22
C ASP A 82 18.11 3.39 -6.32
N ASP A 83 16.98 2.79 -6.69
CA ASP A 83 15.81 2.65 -5.82
C ASP A 83 15.97 1.37 -4.99
N THR A 84 16.15 1.52 -3.71
CA THR A 84 16.21 0.43 -2.72
C THR A 84 15.05 0.52 -1.73
N SER A 85 14.01 1.30 -2.05
CA SER A 85 12.82 1.43 -1.21
C SER A 85 12.08 0.10 -1.11
N VAL A 86 11.54 -0.18 0.08
CA VAL A 86 10.75 -1.38 0.35
C VAL A 86 9.32 -0.96 0.65
N LYS A 87 8.35 -1.56 -0.05
CA LYS A 87 6.92 -1.34 0.19
C LYS A 87 6.40 -2.39 1.17
N PRO A 88 5.45 -2.02 2.06
CA PRO A 88 4.81 -2.97 2.96
C PRO A 88 4.18 -4.15 2.19
N ALA A 89 4.44 -5.38 2.59
CA ALA A 89 3.83 -6.57 1.99
C ALA A 89 2.56 -6.94 2.76
N ILE A 90 1.38 -6.73 2.15
CA ILE A 90 0.08 -7.00 2.76
C ILE A 90 -0.35 -8.43 2.45
N THR A 91 -0.71 -9.20 3.46
CA THR A 91 -1.21 -10.57 3.33
C THR A 91 -2.48 -10.77 4.16
N LEU A 92 -3.41 -11.61 3.67
CA LEU A 92 -4.55 -12.05 4.48
C LEU A 92 -4.05 -12.94 5.61
N ASN A 93 -4.43 -12.60 6.84
CA ASN A 93 -4.18 -13.46 8.01
C ASN A 93 -5.40 -14.33 8.34
N ALA A 94 -6.59 -13.74 8.35
CA ALA A 94 -7.84 -14.45 8.57
C ALA A 94 -9.00 -13.68 7.92
N SER A 95 -10.05 -14.41 7.53
CA SER A 95 -11.34 -13.84 7.12
C SER A 95 -12.48 -14.71 7.67
N THR A 96 -13.63 -14.07 7.84
CA THR A 96 -14.90 -14.72 8.13
C THR A 96 -15.92 -14.20 7.13
N ASP A 97 -16.67 -15.12 6.52
CA ASP A 97 -17.73 -14.78 5.59
C ASP A 97 -18.99 -14.29 6.30
N ASN A 98 -19.86 -13.59 5.59
CA ASN A 98 -21.12 -13.12 6.16
C ASN A 98 -22.14 -14.26 6.15
N SER A 99 -22.54 -14.73 7.34
CA SER A 99 -23.56 -15.75 7.52
C SER A 99 -24.92 -15.19 7.96
N ASN A 100 -25.07 -13.88 8.09
CA ASN A 100 -26.31 -13.23 8.48
C ASN A 100 -27.11 -12.78 7.26
N CYS A 101 -28.42 -13.12 7.24
CA CYS A 101 -29.34 -12.71 6.21
C CYS A 101 -29.66 -11.21 6.30
N SER A 102 -30.23 -10.64 5.22
CA SER A 102 -30.65 -9.23 5.17
C SER A 102 -31.61 -8.92 6.32
N GLY A 103 -31.38 -7.80 7.01
CA GLY A 103 -32.13 -7.36 8.19
C GLY A 103 -31.45 -7.66 9.53
N ALA A 104 -30.47 -8.56 9.58
CA ALA A 104 -29.53 -8.68 10.68
C ALA A 104 -28.25 -7.88 10.41
N ALA A 105 -27.49 -7.53 11.45
CA ALA A 105 -26.18 -6.93 11.27
C ALA A 105 -25.24 -7.94 10.60
N SER A 106 -24.50 -7.50 9.58
CA SER A 106 -23.49 -8.33 8.93
C SER A 106 -22.41 -8.75 9.93
N ASN A 107 -21.81 -9.93 9.75
CA ASN A 107 -20.85 -10.52 10.68
C ASN A 107 -19.52 -10.94 10.01
N GLY A 108 -19.32 -10.61 8.76
CA GLY A 108 -18.05 -10.84 8.08
C GLY A 108 -16.89 -10.09 8.73
N SER A 109 -15.67 -10.57 8.55
CA SER A 109 -14.47 -9.90 9.03
C SER A 109 -13.26 -10.19 8.15
N ILE A 110 -12.28 -9.27 8.17
CA ILE A 110 -10.99 -9.43 7.51
C ILE A 110 -9.89 -9.00 8.49
N THR A 111 -8.86 -9.83 8.61
CA THR A 111 -7.63 -9.50 9.37
C THR A 111 -6.43 -9.63 8.44
N ILE A 112 -5.56 -8.63 8.45
CA ILE A 112 -4.33 -8.62 7.65
C ILE A 112 -3.07 -8.72 8.50
N ASN A 113 -2.02 -9.24 7.88
CA ASN A 113 -0.63 -9.06 8.31
C ASN A 113 0.08 -8.11 7.35
N VAL A 114 1.08 -7.42 7.86
CA VAL A 114 2.03 -6.60 7.10
C VAL A 114 3.42 -7.16 7.36
N ASP A 115 4.18 -7.43 6.31
CA ASP A 115 5.51 -8.05 6.38
C ASP A 115 5.53 -9.36 7.20
N GLY A 116 4.44 -10.13 7.11
CA GLY A 116 4.28 -11.44 7.76
C GLY A 116 3.89 -11.40 9.24
N VAL A 117 3.70 -10.23 9.83
CA VAL A 117 3.32 -10.04 11.24
C VAL A 117 2.11 -9.10 11.38
N ALA A 118 1.48 -9.11 12.55
CA ALA A 118 0.46 -8.10 12.86
C ALA A 118 1.07 -6.70 12.79
N PRO A 119 0.45 -5.75 12.04
CA PRO A 119 1.01 -4.42 11.86
C PRO A 119 1.09 -3.66 13.18
N GLY A 120 2.24 -3.02 13.43
CA GLY A 120 2.51 -2.20 14.60
C GLY A 120 2.40 -0.70 14.29
N ALA A 121 2.89 0.12 15.23
CA ALA A 121 2.86 1.58 15.15
C ALA A 121 3.68 2.18 13.98
N GLY A 122 4.50 1.37 13.30
CA GLY A 122 5.25 1.77 12.09
C GLY A 122 4.42 1.81 10.81
N HIS A 123 3.13 1.45 10.87
CA HIS A 123 2.25 1.43 9.71
C HIS A 123 0.99 2.26 9.96
N SER A 124 0.58 3.01 8.95
CA SER A 124 -0.75 3.63 8.86
C SER A 124 -1.63 2.77 7.98
N ILE A 125 -2.83 2.44 8.44
CA ILE A 125 -3.78 1.58 7.75
C ILE A 125 -5.05 2.38 7.46
N GLN A 126 -5.59 2.25 6.25
CA GLN A 126 -6.88 2.79 5.86
C GLN A 126 -7.64 1.76 5.02
N TRP A 127 -8.89 1.52 5.37
CA TRP A 127 -9.78 0.63 4.63
C TRP A 127 -10.75 1.38 3.74
N TYR A 128 -11.16 0.72 2.66
CA TYR A 128 -12.09 1.22 1.65
C TYR A 128 -13.09 0.13 1.30
N THR A 129 -14.31 0.52 0.93
CA THR A 129 -15.31 -0.39 0.36
C THR A 129 -15.12 -0.50 -1.15
N GLY A 130 -15.25 -1.73 -1.67
CA GLY A 130 -15.05 -2.02 -3.09
C GLY A 130 -13.58 -2.15 -3.48
N ILE A 131 -13.33 -2.23 -4.78
CA ILE A 131 -12.00 -2.34 -5.35
C ILE A 131 -11.37 -0.94 -5.47
N GLY A 132 -10.15 -0.79 -4.97
CA GLY A 132 -9.40 0.46 -5.01
C GLY A 132 -9.73 1.41 -3.86
N THR A 133 -9.10 2.60 -3.87
CA THR A 133 -9.10 3.56 -2.76
C THR A 133 -10.13 4.69 -2.91
N GLY A 134 -11.18 4.47 -3.72
CA GLY A 134 -12.17 5.51 -4.03
C GLY A 134 -13.22 5.76 -2.94
N SER A 135 -13.49 4.77 -2.07
CA SER A 135 -14.59 4.83 -1.10
C SER A 135 -14.10 4.49 0.30
N ILE A 136 -13.68 5.49 1.07
CA ILE A 136 -13.14 5.32 2.43
C ILE A 136 -14.17 4.67 3.36
N LEU A 137 -13.75 3.64 4.09
CA LEU A 137 -14.47 3.08 5.23
C LEU A 137 -14.06 3.87 6.47
N ALA A 138 -14.89 4.86 6.82
CA ALA A 138 -14.53 5.85 7.83
C ALA A 138 -14.34 5.24 9.22
N GLY A 139 -13.20 5.55 9.86
CA GLY A 139 -12.86 5.08 11.21
C GLY A 139 -12.18 3.71 11.26
N GLU A 140 -12.09 3.00 10.13
CA GLU A 140 -11.45 1.69 10.06
C GLU A 140 -9.97 1.83 9.71
N THR A 141 -9.13 1.81 10.75
CA THR A 141 -7.67 1.97 10.67
C THR A 141 -6.91 0.84 11.38
N ALA A 142 -7.63 -0.19 11.84
CA ALA A 142 -7.04 -1.36 12.48
C ALA A 142 -6.65 -2.44 11.46
N SER A 143 -5.82 -3.39 11.88
CA SER A 143 -5.47 -4.58 11.09
C SER A 143 -6.65 -5.53 10.88
N THR A 144 -7.70 -5.40 11.69
CA THR A 144 -8.92 -6.19 11.62
C THR A 144 -10.12 -5.25 11.48
N ILE A 145 -10.97 -5.53 10.50
CA ILE A 145 -12.30 -4.92 10.35
C ILE A 145 -13.36 -5.98 10.48
N SER A 146 -14.51 -5.62 11.03
CA SER A 146 -15.59 -6.54 11.39
C SER A 146 -16.96 -5.99 10.99
N ASN A 147 -18.00 -6.79 11.13
CA ASN A 147 -19.38 -6.46 10.77
C ASN A 147 -19.53 -6.13 9.28
N LEU A 148 -18.80 -6.87 8.45
CA LEU A 148 -18.77 -6.66 7.01
C LEU A 148 -19.89 -7.43 6.31
N ALA A 149 -20.59 -6.76 5.40
CA ALA A 149 -21.44 -7.42 4.41
C ALA A 149 -20.57 -8.13 3.37
N ALA A 150 -21.19 -9.02 2.59
CA ALA A 150 -20.52 -9.58 1.42
C ALA A 150 -20.15 -8.46 0.45
N GLY A 151 -18.94 -8.55 -0.10
CA GLY A 151 -18.38 -7.56 -1.00
C GLY A 151 -16.86 -7.49 -0.95
N ASP A 152 -16.30 -6.63 -1.77
CA ASP A 152 -14.85 -6.38 -1.81
C ASP A 152 -14.48 -5.25 -0.84
N TYR A 153 -13.34 -5.41 -0.20
CA TYR A 153 -12.74 -4.43 0.71
C TYR A 153 -11.28 -4.26 0.37
N THR A 154 -10.89 -3.02 0.18
CA THR A 154 -9.50 -2.66 -0.14
C THR A 154 -8.84 -2.05 1.08
N VAL A 155 -7.61 -2.42 1.36
CA VAL A 155 -6.77 -1.82 2.39
C VAL A 155 -5.56 -1.16 1.75
N GLU A 156 -5.23 0.04 2.20
CA GLU A 156 -3.97 0.71 1.95
C GLU A 156 -3.15 0.74 3.23
N VAL A 157 -1.89 0.35 3.12
CA VAL A 157 -0.91 0.39 4.22
C VAL A 157 0.24 1.28 3.80
N ILE A 158 0.57 2.25 4.63
CA ILE A 158 1.69 3.17 4.44
C ILE A 158 2.72 2.90 5.54
N ASP A 159 3.98 2.69 5.16
CA ASP A 159 5.09 2.64 6.11
C ASP A 159 5.39 4.06 6.63
N ILE A 160 5.30 4.23 7.94
CA ILE A 160 5.57 5.48 8.65
C ILE A 160 6.66 5.32 9.72
N ALA A 161 7.40 4.19 9.71
CA ALA A 161 8.45 3.90 10.69
C ALA A 161 9.62 4.89 10.60
N SER A 162 9.90 5.42 9.41
CA SER A 162 10.92 6.45 9.18
C SER A 162 10.26 7.77 8.81
N PRO A 163 10.66 8.90 9.42
CA PRO A 163 10.15 10.22 9.05
C PRO A 163 10.40 10.50 7.56
N GLY A 164 9.32 10.77 6.82
CA GLY A 164 9.37 11.04 5.38
C GLY A 164 9.17 9.82 4.50
N ASN A 165 9.20 8.60 5.04
CA ASN A 165 8.82 7.42 4.28
C ASN A 165 7.31 7.45 3.98
N THR A 166 6.98 7.28 2.71
CA THR A 166 5.59 7.24 2.22
C THR A 166 5.35 6.02 1.33
N CYS A 167 6.18 4.98 1.51
CA CYS A 167 6.00 3.73 0.80
C CYS A 167 4.65 3.12 1.17
N SER A 168 3.79 2.93 0.18
CA SER A 168 2.48 2.34 0.38
C SER A 168 2.26 1.11 -0.50
N SER A 169 1.39 0.24 -0.03
CA SER A 169 0.83 -0.88 -0.77
C SER A 169 -0.67 -0.93 -0.60
N VAL A 170 -1.33 -1.55 -1.58
CA VAL A 170 -2.78 -1.73 -1.61
C VAL A 170 -3.08 -3.21 -1.86
N ALA A 171 -4.05 -3.77 -1.14
CA ALA A 171 -4.56 -5.12 -1.36
C ALA A 171 -6.09 -5.13 -1.23
N THR A 172 -6.75 -6.01 -2.00
CA THR A 172 -8.20 -6.17 -1.96
C THR A 172 -8.54 -7.59 -1.53
N PHE A 173 -9.51 -7.72 -0.62
CA PHE A 173 -10.01 -8.99 -0.10
C PHE A 173 -11.53 -9.02 -0.24
N THR A 174 -12.10 -10.22 -0.42
CA THR A 174 -13.54 -10.40 -0.61
C THR A 174 -14.12 -11.14 0.59
N VAL A 175 -15.24 -10.62 1.11
CA VAL A 175 -16.14 -11.33 2.03
C VAL A 175 -17.28 -11.88 1.18
N VAL A 176 -17.58 -13.16 1.27
CA VAL A 176 -18.71 -13.77 0.57
C VAL A 176 -19.91 -13.95 1.50
N ASP A 177 -21.10 -14.17 0.95
CA ASP A 177 -22.24 -14.63 1.71
C ASP A 177 -22.16 -16.15 1.89
N ASP A 178 -22.12 -16.59 3.12
CA ASP A 178 -22.26 -18.00 3.56
C ASP A 178 -23.57 -18.13 4.34
N LEU A 179 -24.68 -17.89 3.63
CA LEU A 179 -26.00 -17.83 4.23
C LEU A 179 -26.58 -19.22 4.38
N PRO A 180 -27.17 -19.55 5.55
CA PRO A 180 -27.86 -20.83 5.72
C PRO A 180 -29.09 -20.90 4.82
N VAL A 181 -29.28 -22.04 4.18
CA VAL A 181 -30.49 -22.34 3.40
C VAL A 181 -31.51 -23.01 4.29
N TYR A 182 -32.69 -22.45 4.38
CA TYR A 182 -33.81 -23.01 5.13
C TYR A 182 -34.81 -23.67 4.16
N THR A 183 -35.13 -24.94 4.35
CA THR A 183 -36.04 -25.66 3.48
C THR A 183 -37.21 -26.24 4.31
N ILE A 184 -38.44 -25.97 3.89
CA ILE A 184 -39.64 -26.58 4.39
C ILE A 184 -40.06 -27.66 3.39
N THR A 185 -40.02 -28.95 3.77
CA THR A 185 -40.48 -30.00 2.89
C THR A 185 -42.00 -30.23 3.04
N ALA A 186 -42.65 -30.80 2.02
CA ALA A 186 -44.07 -31.10 2.10
C ALA A 186 -44.42 -32.07 3.27
N ALA A 187 -43.47 -32.93 3.68
CA ALA A 187 -43.62 -33.82 4.83
C ALA A 187 -43.59 -33.08 6.17
N ALA A 188 -42.98 -31.88 6.22
CA ALA A 188 -42.90 -31.02 7.41
C ALA A 188 -44.15 -30.14 7.58
N VAL A 189 -45.15 -30.25 6.71
CA VAL A 189 -46.39 -29.50 6.79
C VAL A 189 -47.54 -30.44 7.14
N THR A 190 -48.10 -30.30 8.35
CA THR A 190 -49.31 -31.00 8.78
C THR A 190 -50.55 -30.18 8.42
N VAL A 191 -51.48 -30.80 7.70
CA VAL A 191 -52.72 -30.12 7.26
C VAL A 191 -53.93 -30.77 7.94
N THR A 192 -54.75 -29.95 8.56
CA THR A 192 -56.11 -30.35 9.00
C THR A 192 -57.14 -29.86 8.00
N ASN A 193 -57.84 -30.82 7.37
CA ASN A 193 -58.81 -30.48 6.35
C ASN A 193 -60.04 -29.79 6.95
N GLN A 194 -60.69 -28.95 6.16
CA GLN A 194 -61.96 -28.36 6.50
C GLN A 194 -63.03 -29.47 6.57
N THR A 195 -63.77 -29.50 7.64
CA THR A 195 -64.87 -30.46 7.88
C THR A 195 -66.26 -29.82 7.90
N ASP A 196 -66.34 -28.51 8.05
CA ASP A 196 -67.56 -27.73 8.14
C ASP A 196 -67.78 -26.78 6.94
N CYS A 197 -68.98 -26.29 6.76
CA CYS A 197 -69.29 -25.28 5.74
C CYS A 197 -68.68 -23.90 6.08
N VAL A 198 -68.12 -23.70 7.26
CA VAL A 198 -67.31 -22.54 7.66
C VAL A 198 -65.84 -22.94 7.75
N ALA A 199 -64.94 -22.00 7.47
CA ALA A 199 -63.49 -22.28 7.44
C ALA A 199 -63.00 -22.76 8.82
N ASN A 200 -62.58 -24.04 8.95
CA ASN A 200 -62.03 -24.64 10.15
C ASN A 200 -60.78 -25.51 9.86
N GLY A 201 -60.28 -25.45 8.61
CA GLY A 201 -58.98 -26.10 8.27
C GLY A 201 -57.78 -25.32 8.79
N SER A 202 -56.69 -26.02 9.05
CA SER A 202 -55.44 -25.42 9.49
C SER A 202 -54.24 -26.11 8.84
N ALA A 203 -53.12 -25.41 8.82
CA ALA A 203 -51.83 -25.98 8.45
C ALA A 203 -50.76 -25.56 9.47
N GLU A 204 -49.87 -26.45 9.82
CA GLU A 204 -48.77 -26.25 10.76
C GLU A 204 -47.45 -26.75 10.14
N VAL A 205 -46.40 -25.95 10.26
CA VAL A 205 -45.04 -26.40 9.93
C VAL A 205 -44.44 -27.07 11.17
N THR A 206 -44.06 -28.32 11.07
CA THR A 206 -43.57 -29.11 12.19
C THR A 206 -42.04 -29.23 12.20
N ASP A 207 -41.38 -28.98 11.06
CA ASP A 207 -39.93 -29.06 10.94
C ASP A 207 -39.40 -28.14 9.84
N ILE A 208 -38.17 -27.64 10.02
CA ILE A 208 -37.43 -26.85 9.06
C ILE A 208 -36.02 -27.43 8.96
N LEU A 209 -35.62 -27.83 7.76
CA LEU A 209 -34.27 -28.29 7.50
C LEU A 209 -33.37 -27.05 7.31
N ILE A 210 -32.18 -27.14 7.89
CA ILE A 210 -31.11 -26.12 7.73
C ILE A 210 -29.95 -26.81 7.05
N ASP A 211 -29.60 -26.37 5.84
CA ASP A 211 -28.40 -26.84 5.14
C ASP A 211 -27.23 -25.95 5.60
N GLY A 212 -26.21 -26.56 6.22
CA GLY A 212 -25.00 -25.96 6.73
C GLY A 212 -23.86 -26.95 6.80
#